data_f8bda244281bc9c19a933e1047710fa5
#
_entry.id   f8bda244281bc9c19a933e1047710fa5
#
_cell.length_a   1.000
_cell.length_b   1.000
_cell.length_c   1.000
_cell.angle_alpha   90.00
_cell.angle_beta   90.00
_cell.angle_gamma   90.00
#
_symmetry.space_group_name_H-M   'P 1'
#
loop_
_entity.id
_entity.type
_entity.pdbx_description
1 polymer ?
#
loop_
_entity_poly.entity_id
_entity_poly.type
_entity_poly.pdbx_seq_one_letter_code
_entity_poly.pdbx_strand_id
1 'polypeptide(L)'
;MKKIPPITSDRLPEKLKAIRERLNLSQSEILDRIGFGEFLFRSNISQYERGVRVPAPAVILAYARLARVDVAKLIDDKLNIS
;
A
#
# COMPACT_ATOMS: atom_id res chain seq x y z
N MET A 1 -24.02 -2.83 -24.29
CA MET A 1 -22.94 -2.04 -23.68
C MET A 1 -21.94 -3.00 -23.04
N LYS A 2 -20.66 -2.87 -23.39
CA LYS A 2 -19.63 -3.74 -22.81
C LYS A 2 -19.32 -3.29 -21.39
N LYS A 3 -19.39 -4.21 -20.44
CA LYS A 3 -18.89 -3.94 -19.10
C LYS A 3 -17.37 -4.04 -19.10
N ILE A 4 -16.72 -3.03 -18.60
CA ILE A 4 -15.30 -3.09 -18.30
C ILE A 4 -15.16 -3.92 -17.01
N PRO A 5 -14.37 -5.02 -17.01
CA PRO A 5 -14.15 -5.76 -15.76
C PRO A 5 -13.61 -4.82 -14.70
N PRO A 6 -14.13 -4.83 -13.48
CA PRO A 6 -13.63 -3.97 -12.44
C PRO A 6 -12.19 -4.33 -12.10
N ILE A 7 -11.38 -3.30 -11.89
CA ILE A 7 -10.07 -3.47 -11.27
C ILE A 7 -10.30 -3.70 -9.78
N THR A 8 -9.75 -4.76 -9.23
CA THR A 8 -9.84 -5.04 -7.81
C THR A 8 -8.49 -4.82 -7.15
N SER A 9 -8.54 -4.45 -5.87
CA SER A 9 -7.35 -4.20 -5.05
C SER A 9 -7.36 -5.03 -3.78
N ASP A 10 -7.88 -6.25 -3.86
CA ASP A 10 -7.98 -7.15 -2.72
C ASP A 10 -6.62 -7.60 -2.21
N ARG A 11 -5.59 -7.54 -3.05
CA ARG A 11 -4.22 -7.87 -2.68
C ARG A 11 -3.44 -6.69 -2.12
N LEU A 12 -4.02 -5.51 -2.06
CA LEU A 12 -3.34 -4.31 -1.57
C LEU A 12 -2.76 -4.51 -0.16
N PRO A 13 -3.49 -5.06 0.82
CA PRO A 13 -2.95 -5.26 2.15
C PRO A 13 -1.65 -6.08 2.16
N GLU A 14 -1.63 -7.21 1.46
CA GLU A 14 -0.44 -8.05 1.41
C GLU A 14 0.72 -7.37 0.70
N LYS A 15 0.43 -6.57 -0.34
CA LYS A 15 1.46 -5.84 -1.09
C LYS A 15 2.10 -4.75 -0.22
N LEU A 16 1.32 -4.03 0.56
CA LEU A 16 1.85 -3.01 1.47
C LEU A 16 2.76 -3.64 2.52
N LYS A 17 2.34 -4.74 3.10
CA LYS A 17 3.15 -5.48 4.06
C LYS A 17 4.44 -6.00 3.42
N ALA A 18 4.33 -6.55 2.21
CA ALA A 18 5.50 -7.07 1.48
C ALA A 18 6.52 -5.97 1.20
N ILE A 19 6.08 -4.78 0.82
CA ILE A 19 6.97 -3.63 0.62
C ILE A 19 7.72 -3.31 1.92
N ARG A 20 7.00 -3.21 3.03
CA ARG A 20 7.60 -2.90 4.31
C ARG A 20 8.63 -3.94 4.72
N GLU A 21 8.27 -5.22 4.62
CA GLU A 21 9.17 -6.33 4.99
C GLU A 21 10.40 -6.38 4.09
N ARG A 22 10.21 -6.13 2.79
CA ARG A 22 11.31 -6.11 1.82
C ARG A 22 12.33 -5.02 2.14
N LEU A 23 11.88 -3.90 2.68
CA LEU A 23 12.72 -2.80 3.10
C LEU A 23 13.27 -2.96 4.53
N ASN A 24 12.93 -4.04 5.20
CA ASN A 24 13.31 -4.30 6.60
C ASN A 24 12.86 -3.18 7.55
N LEU A 25 11.68 -2.65 7.33
CA LEU A 25 11.13 -1.57 8.15
C LEU A 25 10.06 -2.08 9.10
N SER A 26 10.01 -1.52 10.31
CA SER A 26 8.88 -1.69 11.20
C SER A 26 7.69 -0.88 10.70
N GLN A 27 6.52 -1.09 11.29
CA GLN A 27 5.33 -0.30 10.96
C GLN A 27 5.55 1.19 11.28
N SER A 28 6.22 1.51 12.36
CA SER A 28 6.56 2.89 12.71
C SER A 28 7.56 3.49 11.72
N GLU A 29 8.54 2.71 11.30
CA GLU A 29 9.55 3.17 10.35
C GLU A 29 8.98 3.44 8.97
N ILE A 30 8.10 2.56 8.47
CA ILE A 30 7.47 2.82 7.16
C ILE A 30 6.59 4.06 7.21
N LEU A 31 5.90 4.28 8.33
CA LEU A 31 5.08 5.48 8.52
C LEU A 31 5.91 6.75 8.33
N ASP A 32 7.08 6.80 8.93
CA ASP A 32 8.00 7.93 8.77
C ASP A 32 8.52 8.05 7.34
N ARG A 33 8.87 6.92 6.73
CA ARG A 33 9.46 6.90 5.38
C ARG A 33 8.47 7.36 4.31
N ILE A 34 7.18 7.05 4.45
CA ILE A 34 6.16 7.53 3.51
C ILE A 34 5.75 8.98 3.77
N GLY A 35 6.23 9.58 4.86
CA GLY A 35 6.02 10.99 5.14
C GLY A 35 4.70 11.33 5.81
N PHE A 36 4.02 10.37 6.39
CA PHE A 36 2.71 10.57 7.03
C PHE A 36 2.73 10.51 8.56
N GLY A 37 3.91 10.62 9.17
CA GLY A 37 4.06 10.50 10.62
C GLY A 37 3.29 11.54 11.42
N GLU A 38 2.98 12.71 10.84
CA GLU A 38 2.19 13.75 11.49
C GLU A 38 0.68 13.57 11.31
N PHE A 39 0.27 12.70 10.39
CA PHE A 39 -1.13 12.55 10.00
C PHE A 39 -1.74 11.20 10.38
N LEU A 40 -0.91 10.18 10.52
CA LEU A 40 -1.32 8.81 10.77
C LEU A 40 -0.57 8.24 11.96
N PHE A 41 -1.12 7.16 12.52
CA PHE A 41 -0.51 6.40 13.60
C PHE A 41 -0.04 5.03 13.08
N ARG A 42 0.87 4.40 13.81
CA ARG A 42 1.30 3.03 13.52
C ARG A 42 0.12 2.06 13.40
N SER A 43 -0.92 2.27 14.21
CA SER A 43 -2.12 1.44 14.16
C SER A 43 -2.84 1.52 12.82
N ASN A 44 -2.75 2.65 12.11
CA ASN A 44 -3.30 2.78 10.76
C ASN A 44 -2.55 1.88 9.78
N ILE A 45 -1.23 1.84 9.88
CA ILE A 45 -0.41 0.95 9.05
C ILE A 45 -0.81 -0.51 9.29
N SER A 46 -0.97 -0.90 10.55
CA SER A 46 -1.44 -2.24 10.89
C SER A 46 -2.80 -2.56 10.27
N GLN A 47 -3.72 -1.60 10.32
CA GLN A 47 -5.06 -1.77 9.74
C GLN A 47 -5.01 -1.92 8.22
N TYR A 48 -4.14 -1.17 7.55
CA TYR A 48 -3.94 -1.29 6.11
C TYR A 48 -3.40 -2.68 5.73
N GLU A 49 -2.43 -3.17 6.48
CA GLU A 49 -1.81 -4.48 6.21
C GLU A 49 -2.74 -5.65 6.50
N ARG A 50 -3.71 -5.46 7.40
CA ARG A 50 -4.72 -6.48 7.71
C ARG A 50 -5.97 -6.37 6.85
N GLY A 51 -6.05 -5.37 5.98
CA GLY A 51 -7.20 -5.17 5.13
C GLY A 51 -8.43 -4.65 5.87
N VAL A 52 -8.26 -4.15 7.09
CA VAL A 52 -9.36 -3.61 7.91
C VAL A 52 -9.74 -2.19 7.46
N ARG A 53 -8.77 -1.47 6.91
CA ARG A 53 -8.97 -0.11 6.40
C ARG A 53 -8.21 0.06 5.10
N VAL A 54 -8.81 0.79 4.16
CA VAL A 54 -8.18 1.12 2.88
C VAL A 54 -7.44 2.45 3.02
N PRO A 55 -6.15 2.51 2.68
CA PRO A 55 -5.43 3.78 2.72
C PRO A 55 -5.92 4.74 1.66
N ALA A 56 -5.79 6.04 1.94
CA ALA A 56 -6.07 7.08 0.96
C ALA A 56 -5.13 6.95 -0.25
N PRO A 57 -5.54 7.41 -1.45
CA PRO A 57 -4.69 7.34 -2.64
C PRO A 57 -3.30 7.94 -2.45
N ALA A 58 -3.19 9.04 -1.71
CA ALA A 58 -1.90 9.67 -1.44
C ALA A 58 -0.95 8.76 -0.65
N VAL A 59 -1.49 7.96 0.26
CA VAL A 59 -0.70 6.99 1.04
C VAL A 59 -0.22 5.87 0.13
N ILE A 60 -1.10 5.35 -0.72
CA ILE A 60 -0.74 4.30 -1.69
C ILE A 60 0.36 4.79 -2.62
N LEU A 61 0.23 6.02 -3.12
CA LEU A 61 1.25 6.62 -3.98
C LEU A 61 2.59 6.76 -3.27
N ALA A 62 2.57 7.14 -1.99
CA ALA A 62 3.80 7.26 -1.20
C ALA A 62 4.50 5.90 -1.04
N TYR A 63 3.75 4.83 -0.82
CA TYR A 63 4.31 3.47 -0.81
C TYR A 63 4.94 3.11 -2.16
N ALA A 64 4.24 3.41 -3.26
CA ALA A 64 4.73 3.10 -4.60
C ALA A 64 6.05 3.83 -4.89
N ARG A 65 6.13 5.10 -4.51
CA ARG A 65 7.35 5.90 -4.67
C ARG A 65 8.50 5.37 -3.83
N LEU A 66 8.22 5.01 -2.59
CA LEU A 66 9.24 4.45 -1.70
C LEU A 66 9.77 3.12 -2.24
N ALA A 67 8.89 2.28 -2.74
CA ALA A 67 9.24 0.98 -3.32
C ALA A 67 9.79 1.08 -4.74
N ARG A 68 9.69 2.25 -5.37
CA ARG A 68 10.09 2.49 -6.76
C ARG A 68 9.37 1.59 -7.74
N VAL A 69 8.08 1.44 -7.54
CA VAL A 69 7.20 0.70 -8.43
C VAL A 69 6.08 1.60 -8.95
N ASP A 70 5.51 1.22 -10.08
CA ASP A 70 4.32 1.90 -10.59
C ASP A 70 3.16 1.66 -9.62
N VAL A 71 2.38 2.70 -9.31
CA VAL A 71 1.23 2.59 -8.42
C VAL A 71 0.22 1.54 -8.89
N ALA A 72 0.12 1.32 -10.21
CA ALA A 72 -0.74 0.28 -10.76
C ALA A 72 -0.41 -1.10 -10.20
N LYS A 73 0.86 -1.37 -9.89
CA LYS A 73 1.26 -2.65 -9.30
C LYS A 73 0.70 -2.86 -7.90
N LEU A 74 0.35 -1.80 -7.21
CA LEU A 74 -0.29 -1.88 -5.89
C LEU A 74 -1.81 -2.06 -6.00
N ILE A 75 -2.45 -1.31 -6.89
CA ILE A 75 -3.91 -1.24 -6.94
C ILE A 75 -4.56 -2.22 -7.92
N ASP A 76 -3.79 -2.85 -8.80
CA ASP A 76 -4.30 -3.84 -9.74
C ASP A 76 -3.88 -5.24 -9.27
N ASP A 77 -4.87 -6.05 -8.87
CA ASP A 77 -4.62 -7.40 -8.37
C ASP A 77 -3.97 -8.33 -9.40
N LYS A 78 -4.08 -8.00 -10.68
CA LYS A 78 -3.46 -8.79 -11.74
C LYS A 78 -1.95 -8.58 -11.83
N LEU A 79 -1.45 -7.49 -11.25
CA LEU A 79 -0.03 -7.15 -11.27
C LEU A 79 0.66 -7.54 -9.98
N ASN A 80 1.94 -7.85 -10.04
CA ASN A 80 2.78 -8.12 -8.88
C ASN A 80 3.74 -6.95 -8.67
N ILE A 81 4.17 -6.76 -7.41
CA ILE A 81 5.10 -5.67 -7.06
C ILE A 81 6.56 -6.02 -7.36
N SER A 82 6.83 -7.26 -7.71
CA SER A 82 8.18 -7.71 -8.06
C SER A 82 8.36 -7.86 -9.56
#